data_c965070e6e84a4c013050c1d4a75bf34
#
_entry.id   c965070e6e84a4c013050c1d4a75bf34
#
_cell.length_a   1.000
_cell.length_b   1.000
_cell.length_c   1.000
_cell.angle_alpha   90.00
_cell.angle_beta   90.00
_cell.angle_gamma   90.00
#
_symmetry.space_group_name_H-M   'P 1'
#
loop_
_entity.id
_entity.type
_entity.pdbx_description
1 polymer ?
#
loop_
_entity_poly.entity_id
_entity_poly.type
_entity_poly.pdbx_seq_one_letter_code
_entity_poly.pdbx_strand_id
1 'polypeptide(L)'
;IVPEGNPCQGVIISQGGFAGGWMLYVKDGHLTYCYNFAGLEKYLITSTQPVPSGEHQVRMEFAYEGGGLAKGGTVTLYIDGKSVGAGKIERTLPIIFSADETSDLGIKRGSPMTSDMPTENNAFTGTVRLVVIETDPKGNVDHLISHDQLIHILMARQ
;
A
#
# COMPACT_ATOMS: atom_id res chain seq x y z
N ILE A 1 -9.57 -15.08 -3.73
CA ILE A 1 -9.82 -16.47 -3.30
C ILE A 1 -8.52 -17.05 -2.79
N VAL A 2 -8.53 -17.60 -1.61
CA VAL A 2 -7.39 -18.24 -0.94
C VAL A 2 -7.55 -19.75 -1.06
N PRO A 3 -6.56 -20.50 -1.61
CA PRO A 3 -6.64 -21.94 -1.72
C PRO A 3 -6.59 -22.61 -0.33
N GLU A 4 -7.17 -23.81 -0.26
CA GLU A 4 -7.05 -24.64 0.93
C GLU A 4 -5.66 -25.29 1.03
N GLY A 5 -5.23 -25.58 2.25
CA GLY A 5 -4.09 -26.46 2.53
C GLY A 5 -2.74 -25.80 2.76
N ASN A 6 -2.51 -24.57 2.29
CA ASN A 6 -1.29 -23.82 2.56
C ASN A 6 -1.61 -22.36 2.91
N PRO A 7 -0.85 -21.73 3.80
CA PRO A 7 -1.00 -20.30 4.01
C PRO A 7 -0.79 -19.55 2.68
N CYS A 8 -1.73 -18.69 2.33
CA CYS A 8 -1.56 -17.86 1.13
C CYS A 8 -0.42 -16.88 1.33
N GLN A 9 0.20 -16.50 0.22
CA GLN A 9 1.26 -15.50 0.21
C GLN A 9 1.33 -14.79 -1.15
N GLY A 10 2.05 -13.68 -1.18
CA GLY A 10 2.31 -12.92 -2.40
C GLY A 10 1.54 -11.62 -2.48
N VAL A 11 1.79 -10.87 -3.54
CA VAL A 11 1.31 -9.51 -3.73
C VAL A 11 -0.12 -9.50 -4.23
N ILE A 12 -1.00 -8.75 -3.58
CA ILE A 12 -2.36 -8.50 -4.02
C ILE A 12 -2.38 -7.29 -4.96
N ILE A 13 -1.84 -6.17 -4.50
CA ILE A 13 -1.72 -4.93 -5.28
C ILE A 13 -0.51 -4.13 -4.78
N SER A 14 0.16 -3.45 -5.68
CA SER A 14 1.24 -2.51 -5.35
C SER A 14 1.26 -1.33 -6.30
N GLN A 15 1.87 -0.24 -5.85
CA GLN A 15 2.22 0.92 -6.67
C GLN A 15 3.56 1.47 -6.22
N GLY A 16 4.43 1.79 -7.19
CA GLY A 16 5.79 2.26 -6.91
C GLY A 16 6.77 1.12 -6.63
N GLY A 17 7.92 1.43 -6.04
CA GLY A 17 9.01 0.48 -5.84
C GLY A 17 10.03 0.94 -4.80
N PHE A 18 11.34 0.75 -5.10
CA PHE A 18 12.42 1.09 -4.17
C PHE A 18 12.44 2.58 -3.79
N ALA A 19 12.18 3.47 -4.75
CA ALA A 19 12.21 4.92 -4.54
C ALA A 19 10.97 5.46 -3.80
N GLY A 20 9.98 4.63 -3.54
CA GLY A 20 8.76 4.96 -2.81
C GLY A 20 7.54 4.26 -3.38
N GLY A 21 6.53 4.09 -2.55
CA GLY A 21 5.29 3.44 -2.95
C GLY A 21 4.60 2.71 -1.81
N TRP A 22 3.62 1.90 -2.18
CA TRP A 22 2.88 1.08 -1.22
C TRP A 22 2.52 -0.28 -1.82
N MET A 23 2.30 -1.24 -0.96
CA MET A 23 1.96 -2.61 -1.33
C MET A 23 1.05 -3.25 -0.29
N LEU A 24 -0.01 -3.90 -0.76
CA LEU A 24 -0.84 -4.81 0.03
C LEU A 24 -0.52 -6.24 -0.43
N TYR A 25 -0.11 -7.07 0.51
CA TYR A 25 0.35 -8.42 0.23
C TYR A 25 0.02 -9.35 1.39
N VAL A 26 0.21 -10.63 1.19
CA VAL A 26 0.12 -11.64 2.24
C VAL A 26 1.48 -12.29 2.42
N LYS A 27 1.93 -12.36 3.68
CA LYS A 27 3.15 -13.05 4.08
C LYS A 27 2.85 -13.98 5.24
N ASP A 28 3.27 -15.23 5.10
CA ASP A 28 3.05 -16.27 6.12
C ASP A 28 1.57 -16.37 6.53
N GLY A 29 0.66 -16.19 5.56
CA GLY A 29 -0.79 -16.17 5.77
C GLY A 29 -1.37 -14.85 6.29
N HIS A 30 -0.56 -13.88 6.69
CA HIS A 30 -1.02 -12.62 7.27
C HIS A 30 -1.08 -11.49 6.24
N LEU A 31 -2.22 -10.77 6.22
CA LEU A 31 -2.38 -9.58 5.40
C LEU A 31 -1.43 -8.49 5.92
N THR A 32 -0.62 -7.94 5.03
CA THR A 32 0.38 -6.92 5.37
C THR A 32 0.29 -5.75 4.39
N TYR A 33 0.32 -4.56 4.92
CA TYR A 33 0.49 -3.32 4.16
C TYR A 33 1.88 -2.76 4.41
N CYS A 34 2.59 -2.44 3.33
CA CYS A 34 3.86 -1.76 3.37
C CYS A 34 3.71 -0.38 2.71
N TYR A 35 4.13 0.65 3.40
CA TYR A 35 4.36 1.97 2.83
C TYR A 35 5.86 2.27 2.85
N ASN A 36 6.43 2.56 1.70
CA ASN A 36 7.83 2.88 1.52
C ASN A 36 7.98 4.40 1.30
N PHE A 37 8.54 5.09 2.29
CA PHE A 37 8.84 6.50 2.21
C PHE A 37 10.22 6.72 1.59
N ALA A 38 10.28 6.95 0.28
CA ALA A 38 11.49 7.31 -0.48
C ALA A 38 12.68 6.34 -0.32
N GLY A 39 12.44 5.07 -0.01
CA GLY A 39 13.51 4.11 0.30
C GLY A 39 14.17 4.29 1.66
N LEU A 40 13.82 5.34 2.38
CA LEU A 40 14.44 5.71 3.66
C LEU A 40 13.76 5.04 4.86
N GLU A 41 12.44 5.01 4.85
CA GLU A 41 11.63 4.44 5.92
C GLU A 41 10.58 3.50 5.34
N LYS A 42 10.26 2.45 6.08
CA LYS A 42 9.22 1.51 5.72
C LYS A 42 8.30 1.30 6.90
N TYR A 43 7.02 1.52 6.66
CA TYR A 43 5.94 1.29 7.63
C TYR A 43 5.26 -0.01 7.26
N LEU A 44 5.32 -0.98 8.15
CA LEU A 44 4.71 -2.30 7.97
C LEU A 44 3.57 -2.46 8.96
N ILE A 45 2.39 -2.71 8.45
CA ILE A 45 1.18 -2.97 9.25
C ILE A 45 0.69 -4.36 8.88
N THR A 46 0.66 -5.27 9.83
CA THR A 46 0.32 -6.68 9.62
C THR A 46 -0.91 -7.06 10.43
N SER A 47 -1.76 -7.90 9.84
CA SER A 47 -2.95 -8.42 10.51
C SER A 47 -2.58 -9.35 11.67
N THR A 48 -3.35 -9.30 12.75
CA THR A 48 -3.19 -10.18 13.92
C THR A 48 -3.71 -11.59 13.66
N GLN A 49 -4.50 -11.78 12.61
CA GLN A 49 -5.09 -13.05 12.21
C GLN A 49 -4.70 -13.36 10.77
N PRO A 50 -4.48 -14.62 10.43
CA PRO A 50 -4.23 -15.03 9.06
C PRO A 50 -5.49 -14.82 8.20
N VAL A 51 -5.28 -14.64 6.90
CA VAL A 51 -6.36 -14.65 5.90
C VAL A 51 -6.86 -16.08 5.78
N PRO A 52 -8.16 -16.36 6.02
CA PRO A 52 -8.69 -17.71 5.93
C PRO A 52 -8.68 -18.23 4.49
N SER A 53 -8.81 -19.55 4.33
CA SER A 53 -9.09 -20.16 3.01
C SER A 53 -10.50 -19.84 2.56
N GLY A 54 -10.70 -19.73 1.24
CA GLY A 54 -11.98 -19.41 0.64
C GLY A 54 -12.02 -18.06 -0.05
N GLU A 55 -13.22 -17.55 -0.27
CA GLU A 55 -13.46 -16.25 -0.87
C GLU A 55 -13.65 -15.18 0.22
N HIS A 56 -12.76 -14.20 0.24
CA HIS A 56 -12.74 -13.16 1.26
C HIS A 56 -12.53 -11.78 0.62
N GLN A 57 -13.08 -10.77 1.27
CA GLN A 57 -12.77 -9.38 1.00
C GLN A 57 -11.67 -8.93 1.96
N VAL A 58 -10.53 -8.51 1.42
CA VAL A 58 -9.51 -7.80 2.19
C VAL A 58 -9.54 -6.33 1.84
N ARG A 59 -9.38 -5.46 2.83
CA ARG A 59 -9.44 -4.01 2.65
C ARG A 59 -8.37 -3.33 3.48
N MET A 60 -7.77 -2.30 2.92
CA MET A 60 -6.92 -1.35 3.60
C MET A 60 -7.58 0.03 3.53
N GLU A 61 -7.68 0.69 4.65
CA GLU A 61 -8.09 2.09 4.76
C GLU A 61 -6.92 2.92 5.26
N PHE A 62 -6.73 4.08 4.66
CA PHE A 62 -5.77 5.07 5.11
C PHE A 62 -6.51 6.36 5.46
N ALA A 63 -6.53 6.67 6.76
CA ALA A 63 -7.08 7.92 7.28
C ALA A 63 -5.95 8.94 7.41
N TYR A 64 -5.88 9.86 6.46
CA TYR A 64 -4.90 10.94 6.45
C TYR A 64 -5.15 11.93 7.60
N GLU A 65 -4.10 12.36 8.30
CA GLU A 65 -4.24 13.25 9.47
C GLU A 65 -4.60 14.70 9.08
N GLY A 66 -4.45 15.08 7.79
CA GLY A 66 -4.70 16.44 7.32
C GLY A 66 -3.62 17.43 7.74
N GLY A 67 -3.91 18.72 7.62
CA GLY A 67 -2.98 19.79 8.03
C GLY A 67 -1.82 20.03 7.08
N GLY A 68 -1.99 19.76 5.79
CA GLY A 68 -1.01 20.04 4.73
C GLY A 68 -0.38 18.79 4.13
N LEU A 69 0.64 18.99 3.31
CA LEU A 69 1.35 17.93 2.59
C LEU A 69 2.26 17.10 3.49
N ALA A 70 2.55 15.88 3.06
CA ALA A 70 3.53 14.96 3.66
C ALA A 70 3.22 14.58 5.12
N LYS A 71 1.99 14.79 5.58
CA LYS A 71 1.54 14.31 6.89
C LYS A 71 1.31 12.81 6.85
N GLY A 72 1.27 12.24 8.01
CA GLY A 72 0.97 10.84 8.20
C GLY A 72 -0.51 10.52 8.22
N GLY A 73 -0.80 9.35 8.74
CA GLY A 73 -2.16 8.87 8.91
C GLY A 73 -2.18 7.48 9.54
N THR A 74 -3.38 7.02 9.78
CA THR A 74 -3.63 5.68 10.32
C THR A 74 -4.04 4.74 9.20
N VAL A 75 -3.36 3.62 9.10
CA VAL A 75 -3.77 2.48 8.25
C VAL A 75 -4.56 1.50 9.11
N THR A 76 -5.69 1.03 8.60
CA THR A 76 -6.46 -0.06 9.19
C THR A 76 -6.67 -1.16 8.16
N LEU A 77 -6.40 -2.40 8.55
CA LEU A 77 -6.60 -3.60 7.74
C LEU A 77 -7.88 -4.31 8.15
N TYR A 78 -8.62 -4.80 7.17
CA TYR A 78 -9.87 -5.52 7.38
C TYR A 78 -9.88 -6.83 6.58
N ILE A 79 -10.51 -7.84 7.16
CA ILE A 79 -10.93 -9.07 6.48
C ILE A 79 -12.43 -9.23 6.72
N ASP A 80 -13.22 -9.33 5.65
CA ASP A 80 -14.68 -9.44 5.69
C ASP A 80 -15.36 -8.39 6.59
N GLY A 81 -14.89 -7.15 6.48
CA GLY A 81 -15.40 -6.01 7.25
C GLY A 81 -14.94 -5.93 8.70
N LYS A 82 -14.20 -6.93 9.21
CA LYS A 82 -13.66 -6.91 10.58
C LYS A 82 -12.25 -6.34 10.57
N SER A 83 -11.96 -5.38 11.43
CA SER A 83 -10.61 -4.85 11.62
C SER A 83 -9.69 -5.95 12.20
N VAL A 84 -8.57 -6.19 11.54
CA VAL A 84 -7.60 -7.23 11.89
C VAL A 84 -6.21 -6.67 12.17
N GLY A 85 -6.01 -5.37 12.01
CA GLY A 85 -4.75 -4.72 12.31
C GLY A 85 -4.82 -3.23 12.03
N ALA A 86 -4.03 -2.44 12.75
CA ALA A 86 -3.89 -1.02 12.50
C ALA A 86 -2.48 -0.57 12.84
N GLY A 87 -2.04 0.51 12.21
CA GLY A 87 -0.75 1.13 12.48
C GLY A 87 -0.66 2.53 11.91
N LYS A 88 0.35 3.26 12.34
CA LYS A 88 0.58 4.64 11.93
C LYS A 88 1.65 4.72 10.86
N ILE A 89 1.42 5.58 9.88
CA ILE A 89 2.41 6.11 8.96
C ILE A 89 2.70 7.53 9.43
N GLU A 90 3.94 7.82 9.83
CA GLU A 90 4.28 9.13 10.40
C GLU A 90 4.32 10.23 9.34
N ARG A 91 4.66 9.87 8.11
CA ARG A 91 4.75 10.81 6.99
C ARG A 91 4.55 10.12 5.65
N THR A 92 4.01 10.88 4.70
CA THR A 92 3.78 10.40 3.33
C THR A 92 4.59 11.20 2.32
N LEU A 93 4.83 10.62 1.15
CA LEU A 93 5.45 11.32 0.05
C LEU A 93 4.47 12.38 -0.50
N PRO A 94 4.91 13.63 -0.66
CA PRO A 94 3.99 14.73 -0.97
C PRO A 94 3.46 14.73 -2.40
N ILE A 95 4.11 14.04 -3.36
CA ILE A 95 3.79 14.22 -4.77
C ILE A 95 3.74 12.91 -5.54
N ILE A 96 4.85 12.21 -5.63
CA ILE A 96 4.99 11.05 -6.52
C ILE A 96 5.83 9.96 -5.84
N PHE A 97 5.46 8.72 -6.01
CA PHE A 97 6.22 7.59 -5.49
C PHE A 97 7.44 7.29 -6.37
N SER A 98 7.19 7.05 -7.64
CA SER A 98 8.23 6.78 -8.63
C SER A 98 7.70 7.12 -10.02
N ALA A 99 8.56 7.65 -10.89
CA ALA A 99 8.20 7.95 -12.27
C ALA A 99 8.24 6.70 -13.16
N ASP A 100 9.03 5.69 -12.78
CA ASP A 100 9.35 4.53 -13.62
C ASP A 100 8.64 3.23 -13.18
N GLU A 101 7.93 3.28 -12.07
CA GLU A 101 7.26 2.10 -11.51
C GLU A 101 5.75 2.18 -11.73
N THR A 102 5.17 1.04 -12.07
CA THR A 102 3.75 0.90 -12.37
C THR A 102 2.92 0.45 -11.15
N SER A 103 1.61 0.36 -11.36
CA SER A 103 0.72 -0.35 -10.45
C SER A 103 0.58 -1.79 -10.92
N ASP A 104 0.78 -2.74 -10.03
CA ASP A 104 0.75 -4.17 -10.32
C ASP A 104 -0.34 -4.87 -9.52
N LEU A 105 -1.01 -5.85 -10.13
CA LEU A 105 -2.03 -6.69 -9.50
C LEU A 105 -1.61 -8.16 -9.51
N GLY A 106 -1.72 -8.81 -8.35
CA GLY A 106 -1.43 -10.24 -8.19
C GLY A 106 0.05 -10.61 -8.25
N ILE A 107 0.92 -9.67 -8.54
CA ILE A 107 2.38 -9.82 -8.61
C ILE A 107 3.00 -8.43 -8.51
N LYS A 108 4.23 -8.31 -8.01
CA LYS A 108 5.02 -7.07 -8.07
C LYS A 108 6.14 -7.24 -9.09
N ARG A 109 6.19 -6.32 -10.05
CA ARG A 109 7.27 -6.17 -11.02
C ARG A 109 8.15 -4.98 -10.66
N GLY A 110 9.28 -4.84 -11.37
CA GLY A 110 10.22 -3.76 -11.12
C GLY A 110 11.02 -3.93 -9.82
N SER A 111 11.40 -2.83 -9.19
CA SER A 111 12.28 -2.85 -8.03
C SER A 111 11.58 -3.32 -6.74
N PRO A 112 12.31 -3.96 -5.80
CA PRO A 112 11.72 -4.42 -4.55
C PRO A 112 11.31 -3.25 -3.67
N MET A 113 10.15 -3.35 -3.04
CA MET A 113 9.65 -2.33 -2.11
C MET A 113 10.11 -2.57 -0.69
N THR A 114 10.19 -3.83 -0.30
CA THR A 114 10.59 -4.27 1.03
C THR A 114 11.38 -5.57 0.93
N SER A 115 12.26 -5.83 1.90
CA SER A 115 12.96 -7.11 2.03
C SER A 115 12.01 -8.28 2.33
N ASP A 116 10.83 -7.99 2.86
CA ASP A 116 9.83 -8.99 3.21
C ASP A 116 9.19 -9.66 2.01
N MET A 117 9.18 -8.96 0.88
CA MET A 117 8.60 -9.44 -0.37
C MET A 117 9.61 -9.21 -1.49
N PRO A 118 10.41 -10.24 -1.84
CA PRO A 118 11.39 -10.15 -2.91
C PRO A 118 10.72 -9.95 -4.27
N THR A 119 11.50 -9.60 -5.28
CA THR A 119 11.00 -9.43 -6.66
C THR A 119 10.71 -10.75 -7.35
N GLU A 120 11.32 -11.82 -6.90
CA GLU A 120 11.12 -13.17 -7.43
C GLU A 120 10.12 -13.94 -6.56
N ASN A 121 9.28 -14.76 -7.20
CA ASN A 121 8.30 -15.62 -6.54
C ASN A 121 7.32 -14.87 -5.61
N ASN A 122 6.98 -13.65 -5.97
CA ASN A 122 6.07 -12.79 -5.18
C ASN A 122 4.62 -12.80 -5.70
N ALA A 123 4.31 -13.62 -6.70
CA ALA A 123 2.95 -13.75 -7.18
C ALA A 123 2.02 -14.25 -6.07
N PHE A 124 0.83 -13.68 -6.02
CA PHE A 124 -0.19 -14.14 -5.08
C PHE A 124 -0.59 -15.59 -5.38
N THR A 125 -0.49 -16.44 -4.38
CA THR A 125 -0.77 -17.89 -4.53
C THR A 125 -2.26 -18.21 -4.67
N GLY A 126 -3.13 -17.22 -4.41
CA GLY A 126 -4.57 -17.31 -4.64
C GLY A 126 -5.00 -16.63 -5.94
N THR A 127 -6.28 -16.26 -6.00
CA THR A 127 -6.85 -15.52 -7.14
C THR A 127 -7.41 -14.17 -6.68
N VAL A 128 -6.96 -13.10 -7.29
CA VAL A 128 -7.55 -11.76 -7.16
C VAL A 128 -8.61 -11.60 -8.23
N ARG A 129 -9.90 -11.49 -7.84
CA ARG A 129 -11.01 -11.33 -8.79
C ARG A 129 -11.27 -9.87 -9.14
N LEU A 130 -11.19 -8.99 -8.14
CA LEU A 130 -11.51 -7.59 -8.27
C LEU A 130 -10.67 -6.78 -7.28
N VAL A 131 -10.19 -5.64 -7.72
CA VAL A 131 -9.61 -4.62 -6.86
C VAL A 131 -10.38 -3.33 -7.09
N VAL A 132 -10.80 -2.68 -6.00
CA VAL A 132 -11.45 -1.38 -6.02
C VAL A 132 -10.55 -0.41 -5.25
N ILE A 133 -10.24 0.71 -5.86
CA ILE A 133 -9.54 1.82 -5.22
C ILE A 133 -10.53 2.97 -5.11
N GLU A 134 -10.87 3.31 -3.89
CA GLU A 134 -11.77 4.44 -3.59
C GLU A 134 -10.95 5.57 -2.98
N THR A 135 -11.17 6.77 -3.46
CA THR A 135 -10.65 7.99 -2.85
C THR A 135 -11.84 8.82 -2.37
N ASP A 136 -11.74 9.39 -1.18
CA ASP A 136 -12.80 10.25 -0.67
C ASP A 136 -12.85 11.57 -1.46
N PRO A 137 -13.88 11.82 -2.29
CA PRO A 137 -14.00 13.05 -3.05
C PRO A 137 -14.31 14.29 -2.15
N LYS A 138 -14.68 14.05 -0.88
CA LYS A 138 -14.86 15.08 0.15
C LYS A 138 -13.66 15.14 1.10
N GLY A 139 -12.62 14.36 0.80
CA GLY A 139 -11.39 14.35 1.57
C GLY A 139 -10.84 15.76 1.71
N ASN A 140 -10.23 16.01 2.84
CA ASN A 140 -9.71 17.32 3.20
C ASN A 140 -8.80 17.84 2.08
N VAL A 141 -9.21 18.92 1.41
CA VAL A 141 -8.46 19.55 0.30
C VAL A 141 -7.14 20.18 0.74
N ASP A 142 -6.84 20.18 2.03
CA ASP A 142 -5.59 20.68 2.59
C ASP A 142 -4.33 20.00 2.06
N HIS A 143 -4.48 18.82 1.46
CA HIS A 143 -3.38 18.10 0.82
C HIS A 143 -3.28 18.36 -0.69
N LEU A 144 -4.22 19.10 -1.27
CA LEU A 144 -4.12 19.48 -2.67
C LEU A 144 -3.02 20.54 -2.83
N ILE A 145 -2.06 20.20 -3.66
CA ILE A 145 -1.01 21.13 -4.05
C ILE A 145 -1.62 22.19 -4.95
N SER A 146 -1.47 23.46 -4.60
CA SER A 146 -1.82 24.54 -5.52
C SER A 146 -0.93 24.48 -6.77
N HIS A 147 -1.41 25.00 -7.89
CA HIS A 147 -0.64 25.02 -9.14
C HIS A 147 0.75 25.69 -8.94
N ASP A 148 0.81 26.76 -8.17
CA ASP A 148 2.05 27.47 -7.87
C ASP A 148 3.01 26.62 -7.03
N GLN A 149 2.51 25.89 -6.02
CA GLN A 149 3.31 24.97 -5.23
C GLN A 149 3.87 23.82 -6.08
N LEU A 150 3.05 23.29 -7.01
CA LEU A 150 3.51 22.25 -7.93
C LEU A 150 4.64 22.76 -8.82
N ILE A 151 4.54 23.97 -9.36
CA ILE A 151 5.60 24.61 -10.16
C ILE A 151 6.87 24.76 -9.33
N HIS A 152 6.78 25.27 -8.09
CA HIS A 152 7.94 25.42 -7.21
C HIS A 152 8.65 24.10 -6.94
N ILE A 153 7.90 23.04 -6.71
CA ILE A 153 8.45 21.70 -6.45
C ILE A 153 9.14 21.15 -7.71
N LEU A 154 8.53 21.31 -8.88
CA LEU A 154 9.11 20.87 -10.15
C LEU A 154 10.40 21.64 -10.49
N MET A 155 10.44 22.93 -10.20
CA MET A 155 11.62 23.76 -10.45
C MET A 155 12.75 23.50 -9.45
N ALA A 156 12.46 23.11 -8.22
CA ALA A 156 13.47 22.76 -7.21
C ALA A 156 14.18 21.41 -7.50
N ARG A 157 13.75 20.67 -8.51
CA ARG A 157 14.32 19.39 -8.95
C ARG A 157 15.24 19.50 -10.17
N GLN A 158 15.46 20.70 -10.70
CA GLN A 158 16.46 20.98 -11.74
C GLN A 158 17.77 21.43 -11.11
#